data_484240126f3866021a606ef10191bd1f
#
_entry.id   484240126f3866021a606ef10191bd1f
#
_cell.length_a   1.000
_cell.length_b   1.000
_cell.length_c   1.000
_cell.angle_alpha   90.00
_cell.angle_beta   90.00
_cell.angle_gamma   90.00
#
_symmetry.space_group_name_H-M   'P 1'
#
loop_
_entity.id
_entity.type
_entity.pdbx_description
1 polymer ?
#
loop_
_entity_poly.entity_id
_entity_poly.type
_entity_poly.pdbx_seq_one_letter_code
_entity_poly.pdbx_strand_id
1 'polypeptide(L)'
;MAKYERLLEPFSIGGVEIRNRFVMLPMTTEMVDNYYITDAIVDFFEERAKGGTGLLELGSAYVSDCFNATPKYHTTTGAAGIWDDSFVPGLA
;
A
#
# COMPACT_ATOMS: atom_id res chain seq x y z
N MET A 1 -6.74 -32.07 -7.42
CA MET A 1 -7.53 -30.95 -7.95
C MET A 1 -7.80 -29.95 -6.86
N ALA A 2 -7.31 -28.76 -7.05
CA ALA A 2 -7.59 -27.70 -6.09
C ALA A 2 -9.06 -27.27 -6.22
N LYS A 3 -9.77 -27.29 -5.13
CA LYS A 3 -11.16 -26.83 -5.05
C LYS A 3 -11.35 -25.36 -5.47
N TYR A 4 -10.25 -24.58 -5.44
CA TYR A 4 -10.25 -23.15 -5.67
C TYR A 4 -9.30 -22.73 -6.80
N GLU A 5 -9.20 -23.51 -7.85
CA GLU A 5 -8.31 -23.25 -9.00
C GLU A 5 -8.49 -21.85 -9.57
N ARG A 6 -9.73 -21.38 -9.70
CA ARG A 6 -10.00 -20.04 -10.25
C ARG A 6 -9.40 -18.90 -9.44
N LEU A 7 -9.18 -19.07 -8.15
CA LEU A 7 -8.54 -18.07 -7.30
C LEU A 7 -7.06 -17.93 -7.60
N LEU A 8 -6.45 -19.00 -8.10
CA LEU A 8 -5.02 -19.06 -8.40
C LEU A 8 -4.70 -18.77 -9.86
N GLU A 9 -5.72 -18.65 -10.71
CA GLU A 9 -5.53 -18.29 -12.12
C GLU A 9 -5.14 -16.82 -12.27
N PRO A 10 -4.27 -16.49 -13.24
CA PRO A 10 -3.99 -15.10 -13.60
C PRO A 10 -5.28 -14.35 -13.98
N PHE A 11 -5.28 -13.07 -13.70
CA PHE A 11 -6.40 -12.18 -14.00
C PHE A 11 -5.90 -10.84 -14.52
N SER A 12 -6.59 -10.27 -15.50
CA SER A 12 -6.21 -8.97 -16.08
C SER A 12 -7.15 -7.87 -15.61
N ILE A 13 -6.55 -6.76 -15.19
CA ILE A 13 -7.25 -5.52 -14.82
C ILE A 13 -6.70 -4.40 -15.68
N GLY A 14 -7.53 -3.84 -16.56
CA GLY A 14 -7.12 -2.72 -17.41
C GLY A 14 -5.86 -3.00 -18.26
N GLY A 15 -5.68 -4.23 -18.72
CA GLY A 15 -4.50 -4.63 -19.51
C GLY A 15 -3.27 -5.02 -18.67
N VAL A 16 -3.36 -4.94 -17.35
CA VAL A 16 -2.30 -5.41 -16.44
C VAL A 16 -2.66 -6.78 -15.90
N GLU A 17 -1.80 -7.76 -16.14
CA GLU A 17 -1.98 -9.10 -15.60
C GLU A 17 -1.47 -9.20 -14.16
N ILE A 18 -2.31 -9.74 -13.28
CA ILE A 18 -1.93 -10.15 -11.92
C ILE A 18 -1.92 -11.66 -11.82
N ARG A 19 -1.01 -12.22 -11.04
CA ARG A 19 -0.72 -13.67 -11.00
C ARG A 19 -1.84 -14.53 -10.43
N ASN A 20 -2.76 -13.95 -9.66
CA ASN A 20 -3.92 -14.63 -9.10
C ASN A 20 -4.99 -13.59 -8.70
N ARG A 21 -6.11 -14.08 -8.18
CA ARG A 21 -7.27 -13.25 -7.82
C ARG A 21 -7.29 -12.82 -6.34
N PHE A 22 -6.19 -12.99 -5.62
CA PHE A 22 -6.09 -12.50 -4.23
C PHE A 22 -5.66 -11.05 -4.22
N VAL A 23 -6.45 -10.23 -3.55
CA VAL A 23 -6.20 -8.79 -3.39
C VAL A 23 -6.15 -8.47 -1.91
N MET A 24 -5.07 -7.85 -1.46
CA MET A 24 -5.02 -7.25 -0.14
C MET A 24 -5.62 -5.84 -0.23
N LEU A 25 -6.77 -5.66 0.40
CA LEU A 25 -7.46 -4.38 0.43
C LEU A 25 -6.65 -3.33 1.20
N PRO A 26 -6.84 -2.04 0.90
CA PRO A 26 -6.06 -0.99 1.54
C PRO A 26 -6.35 -0.91 3.04
N MET A 27 -5.28 -0.86 3.82
CA MET A 27 -5.31 -0.65 5.27
C MET A 27 -4.20 0.30 5.66
N THR A 28 -4.47 1.24 6.55
CA THR A 28 -3.44 2.13 7.07
C THR A 28 -2.48 1.34 7.95
N THR A 29 -1.20 1.33 7.60
CA THR A 29 -0.18 0.55 8.31
C THR A 29 0.35 1.24 9.56
N GLU A 30 0.20 2.57 9.64
CA GLU A 30 0.72 3.41 10.73
C GLU A 30 2.25 3.30 10.92
N MET A 31 2.97 3.00 9.86
CA MET A 31 4.44 2.84 9.86
C MET A 31 5.17 3.89 9.03
N VAL A 32 4.51 5.02 8.74
CA VAL A 32 5.15 6.15 8.05
C VAL A 32 5.96 6.99 9.03
N ASP A 33 6.93 7.73 8.51
CA ASP A 33 7.65 8.76 9.23
C ASP A 33 7.45 10.10 8.54
N ASN A 34 6.78 11.04 9.22
CA ASN A 34 6.38 12.33 8.64
C ASN A 34 5.73 12.18 7.26
N TYR A 35 4.80 11.24 7.13
CA TYR A 35 4.08 10.89 5.90
C TYR A 35 4.93 10.22 4.80
N TYR A 36 6.23 10.03 5.02
CA TYR A 36 7.11 9.32 4.10
C TYR A 36 7.02 7.80 4.30
N ILE A 37 7.16 7.09 3.20
CA ILE A 37 7.27 5.63 3.22
C ILE A 37 8.58 5.23 3.91
N THR A 38 8.47 4.29 4.84
CA THR A 38 9.61 3.73 5.59
C THR A 38 9.96 2.34 5.09
N ASP A 39 11.17 1.88 5.43
CA ASP A 39 11.59 0.50 5.13
C ASP A 39 10.64 -0.52 5.76
N ALA A 40 10.07 -0.21 6.92
CA ALA A 40 9.09 -1.08 7.57
C ALA A 40 7.84 -1.30 6.72
N ILE A 41 7.36 -0.28 6.01
CA ILE A 41 6.24 -0.43 5.07
C ILE A 41 6.66 -1.25 3.85
N VAL A 42 7.84 -1.01 3.30
CA VAL A 42 8.37 -1.77 2.17
C VAL A 42 8.45 -3.26 2.54
N ASP A 43 9.04 -3.57 3.68
CA ASP A 43 9.13 -4.95 4.19
C ASP A 43 7.75 -5.59 4.39
N PHE A 44 6.81 -4.82 4.93
CA PHE A 44 5.43 -5.27 5.15
C PHE A 44 4.77 -5.72 3.84
N PHE A 45 4.86 -4.91 2.79
CA PHE A 45 4.30 -5.25 1.48
C PHE A 45 5.09 -6.34 0.78
N GLU A 46 6.41 -6.34 0.89
CA GLU A 46 7.28 -7.36 0.31
C GLU A 46 6.95 -8.75 0.84
N GLU A 47 6.77 -8.92 2.14
CA GLU A 47 6.39 -10.19 2.74
C GLU A 47 5.05 -10.72 2.21
N ARG A 48 4.07 -9.85 2.00
CA ARG A 48 2.78 -10.25 1.43
C ARG A 48 2.90 -10.62 -0.05
N ALA A 49 3.73 -9.90 -0.79
CA ALA A 49 4.03 -10.22 -2.18
C ALA A 49 4.76 -11.57 -2.31
N LYS A 50 5.74 -11.84 -1.45
CA LYS A 50 6.43 -13.13 -1.37
C LYS A 50 5.47 -14.27 -1.00
N GLY A 51 4.49 -13.99 -0.15
CA GLY A 51 3.45 -14.95 0.23
C GLY A 51 2.48 -15.32 -0.89
N GLY A 52 2.48 -14.59 -2.00
CA GLY A 52 1.72 -14.94 -3.19
C GLY A 52 0.52 -14.06 -3.50
N THR A 53 0.24 -13.00 -2.75
CA THR A 53 -0.86 -12.07 -3.04
C THR A 53 -0.70 -11.45 -4.43
N GLY A 54 -1.77 -11.48 -5.23
CA GLY A 54 -1.74 -11.03 -6.62
C GLY A 54 -1.71 -9.51 -6.76
N LEU A 55 -2.42 -8.79 -5.90
CA LEU A 55 -2.48 -7.33 -5.87
C LEU A 55 -2.44 -6.84 -4.43
N LEU A 56 -1.58 -5.88 -4.17
CA LEU A 56 -1.46 -5.22 -2.88
C LEU A 56 -1.86 -3.76 -3.03
N GLU A 57 -2.77 -3.29 -2.19
CA GLU A 57 -3.20 -1.90 -2.20
C GLU A 57 -2.64 -1.18 -0.98
N LEU A 58 -1.90 -0.09 -1.21
CA LEU A 58 -1.47 0.79 -0.15
C LEU A 58 -2.70 1.49 0.44
N GLY A 59 -2.89 1.37 1.73
CA GLY A 59 -4.01 1.97 2.43
C GLY A 59 -3.74 3.39 2.82
N SER A 60 -4.80 4.17 2.83
CA SER A 60 -4.89 5.60 3.09
C SER A 60 -3.68 6.42 2.61
N ALA A 61 -3.93 7.44 1.83
CA ALA A 61 -2.92 8.42 1.46
C ALA A 61 -3.50 9.82 1.65
N TYR A 62 -2.72 10.71 2.25
CA TYR A 62 -3.12 12.10 2.40
C TYR A 62 -2.80 12.88 1.14
N VAL A 63 -3.79 13.61 0.64
CA VAL A 63 -3.68 14.43 -0.58
C VAL A 63 -3.31 15.88 -0.28
N SER A 64 -3.18 16.23 0.98
CA SER A 64 -2.75 17.58 1.41
C SER A 64 -2.13 17.51 2.81
N ASP A 65 -1.38 18.55 3.16
CA ASP A 65 -0.75 18.73 4.46
C ASP A 65 -1.67 19.35 5.52
N CYS A 66 -2.95 19.47 5.24
CA CYS A 66 -3.89 20.16 6.14
C CYS A 66 -3.91 19.58 7.57
N PHE A 67 -3.51 18.35 7.74
CA PHE A 67 -3.41 17.72 9.06
C PHE A 67 -2.17 18.16 9.85
N ASN A 68 -1.13 18.68 9.21
CA ASN A 68 0.05 19.22 9.88
C ASN A 68 -0.26 20.47 10.73
N ALA A 69 -1.28 21.24 10.34
CA ALA A 69 -1.69 22.43 11.06
C ALA A 69 -2.40 22.13 12.38
N THR A 70 -2.78 20.89 12.62
CA THR A 70 -3.53 20.48 13.81
C THR A 70 -2.70 19.54 14.66
N PRO A 71 -2.17 19.99 15.80
CA PRO A 71 -1.29 19.15 16.68
C PRO A 71 -1.90 17.81 17.06
N LYS A 72 -3.22 17.73 17.09
CA LYS A 72 -3.96 16.51 17.43
C LYS A 72 -3.74 15.38 16.43
N TYR A 73 -3.42 15.73 15.18
CA TYR A 73 -3.22 14.76 14.10
C TYR A 73 -1.77 14.64 13.66
N HIS A 74 -0.88 15.32 14.38
CA HIS A 74 0.57 15.23 14.16
C HIS A 74 1.06 13.89 14.67
N THR A 75 1.07 12.90 13.78
CA THR A 75 1.56 11.57 14.14
C THR A 75 2.69 11.17 13.21
N THR A 76 3.72 10.59 13.79
CA THR A 76 4.75 9.87 13.03
C THR A 76 4.20 8.54 12.50
N THR A 77 3.01 8.19 12.95
CA THR A 77 2.24 7.03 12.54
C THR A 77 1.01 7.52 11.77
N GLY A 78 0.61 6.82 10.75
CA GLY A 78 -0.57 7.19 9.94
C GLY A 78 -0.39 6.82 8.48
N ALA A 79 -1.01 7.58 7.61
CA ALA A 79 -1.00 7.33 6.18
C ALA A 79 0.15 8.06 5.47
N ALA A 80 0.57 7.51 4.34
CA ALA A 80 1.55 8.15 3.47
C ALA A 80 1.01 9.45 2.86
N GLY A 81 1.90 10.40 2.59
CA GLY A 81 1.57 11.62 1.85
C GLY A 81 1.75 11.42 0.36
N ILE A 82 0.93 12.11 -0.43
CA ILE A 82 1.03 12.11 -1.89
C ILE A 82 0.83 13.52 -2.49
N TRP A 83 0.93 14.58 -1.69
CA TRP A 83 0.65 15.94 -2.16
C TRP A 83 1.87 16.71 -2.68
N ASP A 84 3.06 16.10 -2.63
CA ASP A 84 4.32 16.73 -3.03
C ASP A 84 5.24 15.71 -3.71
N ASP A 85 6.03 16.18 -4.66
CA ASP A 85 6.95 15.31 -5.42
C ASP A 85 8.03 14.68 -4.54
N SER A 86 8.30 15.22 -3.36
CA SER A 86 9.26 14.63 -2.40
C SER A 86 8.85 13.24 -1.91
N PHE A 87 7.56 12.89 -2.02
CA PHE A 87 7.07 11.56 -1.65
C PHE A 87 7.29 10.49 -2.73
N VAL A 88 7.56 10.90 -3.98
CA VAL A 88 7.69 9.97 -5.11
C VAL A 88 8.77 8.91 -4.91
N PRO A 89 10.00 9.24 -4.44
CA PRO A 89 11.04 8.23 -4.29
C PRO A 89 10.65 7.07 -3.36
N GLY A 90 9.92 7.35 -2.28
CA GLY A 90 9.47 6.30 -1.36
C GLY A 90 8.31 5.47 -1.90
N LEU A 91 7.51 6.03 -2.81
CA LEU A 91 6.37 5.36 -3.42
C LEU A 91 6.76 4.54 -4.66
N ALA A 92 7.88 4.89 -5.28
CA ALA A 92 8.40 4.18 -6.44
C ALA A 92 9.15 2.91 -5.99
#